data_25f92cc7057bfa4759762ea895f3f969
#
_entry.id   25f92cc7057bfa4759762ea895f3f969
#
_cell.length_a   1.000
_cell.length_b   1.000
_cell.length_c   1.000
_cell.angle_alpha   90.00
_cell.angle_beta   90.00
_cell.angle_gamma   90.00
#
_symmetry.space_group_name_H-M   'P 1'
#
loop_
_entity.id
_entity.type
_entity.pdbx_description
1 polymer ?
#
loop_
_entity_poly.entity_id
_entity_poly.type
_entity_poly.pdbx_seq_one_letter_code
_entity_poly.pdbx_strand_id
1 'polypeptide(L)'
;MSFFNALYRLCRYVYVIALAAAVISLILTLLFTKKSRKMLIFVLYLLRISLLFAGVGIAYCQPEIRSVTMFVMAVVVPISFIDRTISTVILVALQILGYSVSTIIVLEPSVYSFGLVTLFIFSSLGIVMGHHINKSRYERFKYSRQAEKLAEEQKQYANHDELTGLLNRRAYILKVDALTASKSGDFYVVMADLNGLKRANDNIGHDAGDELLIATAKTLKKAFEVYDETGNAYIYRTGGDEFCVLFKGNYDEITECLDKLERTMNGWHGKLVSKLSVSWGVAKCENGDIDTAFKAADQMMYDNKKKYYEQSGIERRRGV
;
A
#
# COMPACT_ATOMS: atom_id res chain seq x y z
N MET A 1 -63.86 -10.85 -12.66
CA MET A 1 -63.52 -9.78 -11.69
C MET A 1 -62.74 -10.30 -10.44
N SER A 2 -63.09 -11.40 -9.82
CA SER A 2 -62.42 -11.93 -8.62
C SER A 2 -60.95 -12.38 -8.84
N PHE A 3 -60.66 -13.03 -9.97
CA PHE A 3 -59.30 -13.51 -10.30
C PHE A 3 -58.29 -12.36 -10.54
N PHE A 4 -58.68 -11.32 -11.27
CA PHE A 4 -57.83 -10.15 -11.50
C PHE A 4 -57.54 -9.38 -10.23
N ASN A 5 -58.50 -9.27 -9.32
CA ASN A 5 -58.30 -8.63 -8.01
C ASN A 5 -57.36 -9.46 -7.11
N ALA A 6 -57.44 -10.80 -7.17
CA ALA A 6 -56.52 -11.67 -6.44
C ALA A 6 -55.09 -11.58 -7.00
N LEU A 7 -54.93 -11.55 -8.33
CA LEU A 7 -53.63 -11.41 -9.00
C LEU A 7 -52.97 -10.04 -8.73
N TYR A 8 -53.78 -8.97 -8.77
CA TYR A 8 -53.30 -7.61 -8.41
C TYR A 8 -52.80 -7.52 -6.96
N ARG A 9 -53.54 -8.13 -6.03
CA ARG A 9 -53.09 -8.24 -4.63
C ARG A 9 -51.80 -9.03 -4.51
N LEU A 10 -51.65 -10.16 -5.22
CA LEU A 10 -50.46 -10.97 -5.22
C LEU A 10 -49.21 -10.16 -5.73
N CYS A 11 -49.36 -9.45 -6.83
CA CYS A 11 -48.30 -8.59 -7.38
C CYS A 11 -47.89 -7.50 -6.40
N ARG A 12 -48.84 -6.90 -5.69
CA ARG A 12 -48.57 -5.91 -4.65
C ARG A 12 -47.76 -6.49 -3.48
N TYR A 13 -48.08 -7.73 -3.04
CA TYR A 13 -47.30 -8.41 -2.01
C TYR A 13 -45.88 -8.72 -2.50
N VAL A 14 -45.70 -9.21 -3.73
CA VAL A 14 -44.38 -9.48 -4.32
C VAL A 14 -43.54 -8.23 -4.36
N TYR A 15 -44.12 -7.08 -4.74
CA TYR A 15 -43.42 -5.78 -4.72
C TYR A 15 -42.96 -5.38 -3.33
N VAL A 16 -43.87 -5.47 -2.32
CA VAL A 16 -43.53 -5.11 -0.94
C VAL A 16 -42.44 -6.01 -0.39
N ILE A 17 -42.49 -7.30 -0.67
CA ILE A 17 -41.48 -8.27 -0.27
C ILE A 17 -40.13 -7.97 -0.95
N ALA A 18 -40.11 -7.65 -2.25
CA ALA A 18 -38.90 -7.32 -2.98
C ALA A 18 -38.28 -6.01 -2.48
N LEU A 19 -39.09 -5.00 -2.18
CA LEU A 19 -38.65 -3.75 -1.59
C LEU A 19 -38.06 -3.96 -0.18
N ALA A 20 -38.74 -4.72 0.65
CA ALA A 20 -38.25 -5.09 1.98
C ALA A 20 -36.91 -5.84 1.91
N ALA A 21 -36.79 -6.81 1.00
CA ALA A 21 -35.55 -7.55 0.76
C ALA A 21 -34.41 -6.62 0.27
N ALA A 22 -34.72 -5.62 -0.58
CA ALA A 22 -33.74 -4.64 -1.03
C ALA A 22 -33.23 -3.77 0.14
N VAL A 23 -34.14 -3.29 1.01
CA VAL A 23 -33.79 -2.50 2.19
C VAL A 23 -32.95 -3.32 3.17
N ILE A 24 -33.36 -4.56 3.46
CA ILE A 24 -32.61 -5.48 4.34
C ILE A 24 -31.22 -5.75 3.76
N SER A 25 -31.11 -6.00 2.45
CA SER A 25 -29.82 -6.23 1.78
C SER A 25 -28.92 -4.98 1.86
N LEU A 26 -29.47 -3.77 1.74
CA LEU A 26 -28.73 -2.53 1.90
C LEU A 26 -28.19 -2.36 3.33
N ILE A 27 -29.04 -2.61 4.34
CA ILE A 27 -28.64 -2.58 5.75
C ILE A 27 -27.53 -3.60 6.03
N LEU A 28 -27.70 -4.84 5.56
CA LEU A 28 -26.69 -5.90 5.70
C LEU A 28 -25.38 -5.52 5.00
N THR A 29 -25.43 -4.87 3.84
CA THR A 29 -24.22 -4.36 3.16
C THR A 29 -23.48 -3.38 4.05
N LEU A 30 -24.16 -2.41 4.65
CA LEU A 30 -23.56 -1.41 5.53
C LEU A 30 -22.96 -2.03 6.80
N LEU A 31 -23.61 -3.04 7.37
CA LEU A 31 -23.17 -3.73 8.58
C LEU A 31 -21.97 -4.67 8.34
N PHE A 32 -21.90 -5.32 7.18
CA PHE A 32 -20.92 -6.38 6.90
C PHE A 32 -19.76 -5.96 5.99
N THR A 33 -19.66 -4.70 5.57
CA THR A 33 -18.56 -4.19 4.72
C THR A 33 -17.17 -4.52 5.25
N LYS A 34 -17.00 -4.66 6.58
CA LYS A 34 -15.71 -4.93 7.24
C LYS A 34 -15.47 -6.39 7.63
N LYS A 35 -16.48 -7.26 7.57
CA LYS A 35 -16.41 -8.57 8.26
C LYS A 35 -16.08 -9.78 7.36
N SER A 36 -16.57 -9.84 6.11
CA SER A 36 -16.26 -10.93 5.19
C SER A 36 -16.55 -10.55 3.73
N ARG A 37 -15.52 -10.66 2.87
CA ARG A 37 -15.64 -10.38 1.42
C ARG A 37 -16.67 -11.29 0.73
N LYS A 38 -16.76 -12.58 1.09
CA LYS A 38 -17.72 -13.53 0.49
C LYS A 38 -19.15 -13.15 0.84
N MET A 39 -19.38 -12.77 2.09
CA MET A 39 -20.70 -12.38 2.58
C MET A 39 -21.15 -11.05 1.96
N LEU A 40 -20.26 -10.09 1.80
CA LEU A 40 -20.53 -8.83 1.10
C LEU A 40 -20.97 -9.09 -0.35
N ILE A 41 -20.25 -9.94 -1.09
CA ILE A 41 -20.60 -10.30 -2.47
C ILE A 41 -21.99 -10.92 -2.52
N PHE A 42 -22.29 -11.86 -1.64
CA PHE A 42 -23.62 -12.52 -1.58
C PHE A 42 -24.74 -11.51 -1.33
N VAL A 43 -24.58 -10.59 -0.37
CA VAL A 43 -25.57 -9.55 -0.05
C VAL A 43 -25.76 -8.58 -1.21
N LEU A 44 -24.70 -8.21 -1.93
CA LEU A 44 -24.78 -7.37 -3.13
C LEU A 44 -25.55 -8.05 -4.26
N TYR A 45 -25.39 -9.37 -4.44
CA TYR A 45 -26.20 -10.14 -5.42
C TYR A 45 -27.68 -10.19 -5.02
N LEU A 46 -27.98 -10.40 -3.73
CA LEU A 46 -29.36 -10.36 -3.23
C LEU A 46 -30.00 -8.99 -3.47
N LEU A 47 -29.27 -7.90 -3.18
CA LEU A 47 -29.74 -6.53 -3.45
C LEU A 47 -30.06 -6.33 -4.93
N ARG A 48 -29.16 -6.78 -5.81
CA ARG A 48 -29.35 -6.69 -7.26
C ARG A 48 -30.58 -7.43 -7.75
N ILE A 49 -30.77 -8.66 -7.32
CA ILE A 49 -31.93 -9.49 -7.63
C ILE A 49 -33.22 -8.82 -7.11
N SER A 50 -33.21 -8.34 -5.86
CA SER A 50 -34.35 -7.67 -5.26
C SER A 50 -34.77 -6.40 -6.02
N LEU A 51 -33.80 -5.60 -6.47
CA LEU A 51 -34.07 -4.40 -7.28
C LEU A 51 -34.69 -4.73 -8.63
N LEU A 52 -34.21 -5.80 -9.30
CA LEU A 52 -34.78 -6.25 -10.59
C LEU A 52 -36.24 -6.72 -10.41
N PHE A 53 -36.51 -7.51 -9.38
CA PHE A 53 -37.89 -7.98 -9.08
C PHE A 53 -38.81 -6.84 -8.61
N ALA A 54 -38.28 -5.86 -7.85
CA ALA A 54 -39.02 -4.65 -7.48
C ALA A 54 -39.44 -3.85 -8.72
N GLY A 55 -38.57 -3.70 -9.72
CA GLY A 55 -38.88 -3.06 -10.98
C GLY A 55 -40.02 -3.72 -11.74
N VAL A 56 -40.05 -5.07 -11.78
CA VAL A 56 -41.16 -5.84 -12.36
C VAL A 56 -42.44 -5.62 -11.54
N GLY A 57 -42.38 -5.69 -10.21
CA GLY A 57 -43.55 -5.50 -9.33
C GLY A 57 -44.17 -4.10 -9.48
N ILE A 58 -43.37 -3.04 -9.55
CA ILE A 58 -43.87 -1.66 -9.77
C ILE A 58 -44.60 -1.58 -11.13
N ALA A 59 -44.03 -2.17 -12.19
CA ALA A 59 -44.62 -2.18 -13.52
C ALA A 59 -46.03 -2.81 -13.55
N TYR A 60 -46.31 -3.73 -12.64
CA TYR A 60 -47.65 -4.35 -12.49
C TYR A 60 -48.61 -3.54 -11.64
N CYS A 61 -48.11 -2.91 -10.57
CA CYS A 61 -48.97 -2.14 -9.65
C CYS A 61 -49.42 -0.80 -10.20
N GLN A 62 -48.62 -0.21 -11.09
CA GLN A 62 -48.90 1.12 -11.66
C GLN A 62 -48.77 1.12 -13.20
N PRO A 63 -49.85 0.77 -13.92
CA PRO A 63 -49.84 0.64 -15.37
C PRO A 63 -49.35 1.93 -16.10
N GLU A 64 -49.62 3.12 -15.57
CA GLU A 64 -49.24 4.39 -16.14
C GLU A 64 -47.75 4.68 -16.09
N ILE A 65 -47.05 4.12 -15.07
CA ILE A 65 -45.60 4.30 -14.87
C ILE A 65 -44.80 3.07 -15.31
N ARG A 66 -45.51 2.03 -15.79
CA ARG A 66 -45.01 0.67 -16.09
C ARG A 66 -43.72 0.66 -16.90
N SER A 67 -43.68 1.41 -17.99
CA SER A 67 -42.54 1.41 -18.89
C SER A 67 -41.30 2.08 -18.28
N VAL A 68 -41.44 3.23 -17.63
CA VAL A 68 -40.32 4.02 -17.11
C VAL A 68 -39.53 3.29 -16.03
N THR A 69 -40.20 2.70 -15.04
CA THR A 69 -39.54 2.01 -13.92
C THR A 69 -38.74 0.80 -14.35
N MET A 70 -39.31 -0.02 -15.25
CA MET A 70 -38.60 -1.18 -15.80
C MET A 70 -37.36 -0.79 -16.59
N PHE A 71 -37.44 0.27 -17.40
CA PHE A 71 -36.32 0.73 -18.23
C PHE A 71 -35.22 1.32 -17.37
N VAL A 72 -35.57 2.12 -16.37
CA VAL A 72 -34.60 2.65 -15.40
C VAL A 72 -33.85 1.50 -14.71
N MET A 73 -34.57 0.48 -14.24
CA MET A 73 -33.95 -0.66 -13.59
C MET A 73 -33.09 -1.50 -14.55
N ALA A 74 -33.49 -1.67 -15.79
CA ALA A 74 -32.72 -2.41 -16.80
C ALA A 74 -31.37 -1.73 -17.13
N VAL A 75 -31.28 -0.40 -17.04
CA VAL A 75 -30.05 0.36 -17.27
C VAL A 75 -29.26 0.58 -16.00
N VAL A 76 -29.90 1.03 -14.91
CA VAL A 76 -29.22 1.47 -13.68
C VAL A 76 -28.58 0.27 -12.95
N VAL A 77 -29.26 -0.87 -12.88
CA VAL A 77 -28.73 -2.03 -12.16
C VAL A 77 -27.43 -2.58 -12.77
N PRO A 78 -27.30 -2.78 -14.10
CA PRO A 78 -26.02 -3.18 -14.70
C PRO A 78 -24.86 -2.19 -14.47
N ILE A 79 -25.16 -0.90 -14.44
CA ILE A 79 -24.16 0.16 -14.24
C ILE A 79 -23.70 0.28 -12.79
N SER A 80 -24.62 0.05 -11.84
CA SER A 80 -24.38 0.27 -10.41
C SER A 80 -23.49 -0.78 -9.78
N PHE A 81 -23.43 -1.98 -10.33
CA PHE A 81 -22.70 -3.11 -9.75
C PHE A 81 -21.45 -3.44 -10.55
N ILE A 82 -20.33 -3.62 -9.83
CA ILE A 82 -19.06 -4.09 -10.42
C ILE A 82 -19.13 -5.62 -10.49
N ASP A 83 -19.41 -6.17 -11.68
CA ASP A 83 -19.55 -7.60 -11.87
C ASP A 83 -19.03 -8.06 -13.24
N ARG A 84 -18.92 -9.39 -13.39
CA ARG A 84 -18.62 -9.99 -14.69
C ARG A 84 -19.79 -9.77 -15.65
N THR A 85 -19.51 -9.38 -16.87
CA THR A 85 -20.53 -9.15 -17.91
C THR A 85 -21.50 -10.34 -18.07
N ILE A 86 -21.00 -11.57 -17.93
CA ILE A 86 -21.82 -12.80 -18.00
C ILE A 86 -22.90 -12.82 -16.92
N SER A 87 -22.57 -12.48 -15.66
CA SER A 87 -23.57 -12.44 -14.58
C SER A 87 -24.67 -11.42 -14.85
N THR A 88 -24.29 -10.29 -15.43
CA THR A 88 -25.24 -9.24 -15.85
C THR A 88 -26.16 -9.74 -16.94
N VAL A 89 -25.63 -10.40 -17.96
CA VAL A 89 -26.42 -10.99 -19.07
C VAL A 89 -27.41 -12.03 -18.55
N ILE A 90 -27.00 -12.93 -17.65
CA ILE A 90 -27.86 -13.94 -17.04
C ILE A 90 -29.02 -13.29 -16.27
N LEU A 91 -28.73 -12.29 -15.44
CA LEU A 91 -29.75 -11.61 -14.64
C LEU A 91 -30.75 -10.85 -15.51
N VAL A 92 -30.29 -10.20 -16.58
CA VAL A 92 -31.15 -9.53 -17.56
C VAL A 92 -32.00 -10.55 -18.31
N ALA A 93 -31.46 -11.70 -18.70
CA ALA A 93 -32.23 -12.77 -19.35
C ALA A 93 -33.34 -13.30 -18.43
N LEU A 94 -33.03 -13.49 -17.13
CA LEU A 94 -34.04 -13.88 -16.14
C LEU A 94 -35.12 -12.81 -15.95
N GLN A 95 -34.75 -11.53 -15.98
CA GLN A 95 -35.70 -10.41 -15.92
C GLN A 95 -36.66 -10.42 -17.14
N ILE A 96 -36.12 -10.59 -18.36
CA ILE A 96 -36.92 -10.68 -19.59
C ILE A 96 -37.85 -11.88 -19.54
N LEU A 97 -37.37 -13.05 -19.09
CA LEU A 97 -38.15 -14.23 -18.92
C LEU A 97 -39.30 -14.03 -17.92
N GLY A 98 -39.00 -13.49 -16.74
CA GLY A 98 -39.97 -13.15 -15.70
C GLY A 98 -41.05 -12.20 -16.17
N TYR A 99 -40.64 -11.15 -16.91
CA TYR A 99 -41.58 -10.22 -17.54
C TYR A 99 -42.47 -10.94 -18.57
N SER A 100 -41.88 -11.75 -19.47
CA SER A 100 -42.61 -12.47 -20.51
C SER A 100 -43.68 -13.41 -19.93
N VAL A 101 -43.31 -14.20 -18.93
CA VAL A 101 -44.22 -15.13 -18.26
C VAL A 101 -45.38 -14.40 -17.58
N SER A 102 -45.06 -13.33 -16.88
CA SER A 102 -46.07 -12.57 -16.13
C SER A 102 -47.02 -11.79 -17.05
N THR A 103 -46.53 -11.31 -18.21
CA THR A 103 -47.31 -10.51 -19.15
C THR A 103 -48.22 -11.36 -20.04
N ILE A 104 -47.81 -12.56 -20.42
CA ILE A 104 -48.67 -13.54 -21.15
C ILE A 104 -49.97 -13.87 -20.35
N ILE A 105 -49.86 -13.88 -19.00
CA ILE A 105 -51.00 -14.20 -18.12
C ILE A 105 -51.94 -13.01 -17.95
N VAL A 106 -51.49 -11.75 -18.10
CA VAL A 106 -52.20 -10.56 -17.59
C VAL A 106 -52.54 -9.53 -18.66
N LEU A 107 -51.86 -9.46 -19.82
CA LEU A 107 -51.91 -8.32 -20.74
C LEU A 107 -52.46 -8.68 -22.14
N GLU A 108 -52.97 -7.65 -22.81
CA GLU A 108 -53.28 -7.72 -24.24
C GLU A 108 -52.02 -7.82 -25.10
N PRO A 109 -52.08 -8.56 -26.24
CA PRO A 109 -50.93 -8.83 -27.10
C PRO A 109 -50.17 -7.57 -27.61
N SER A 110 -50.90 -6.50 -27.86
CA SER A 110 -50.35 -5.23 -28.37
C SER A 110 -49.44 -4.53 -27.31
N VAL A 111 -49.87 -4.55 -26.07
CA VAL A 111 -49.09 -3.93 -24.94
C VAL A 111 -47.87 -4.80 -24.59
N TYR A 112 -48.04 -6.13 -24.72
CA TYR A 112 -46.97 -7.10 -24.47
C TYR A 112 -45.77 -6.91 -25.45
N SER A 113 -46.06 -6.83 -26.75
CA SER A 113 -45.00 -6.71 -27.78
C SER A 113 -44.20 -5.44 -27.64
N PHE A 114 -44.83 -4.31 -27.40
CA PHE A 114 -44.15 -3.01 -27.17
C PHE A 114 -43.25 -3.03 -25.92
N GLY A 115 -43.73 -3.60 -24.83
CA GLY A 115 -42.99 -3.74 -23.58
C GLY A 115 -41.74 -4.62 -23.73
N LEU A 116 -41.81 -5.72 -24.46
CA LEU A 116 -40.67 -6.61 -24.72
C LEU A 116 -39.58 -5.92 -25.56
N VAL A 117 -39.95 -5.26 -26.67
CA VAL A 117 -39.00 -4.55 -27.53
C VAL A 117 -38.24 -3.50 -26.73
N THR A 118 -38.99 -2.72 -25.95
CA THR A 118 -38.41 -1.64 -25.17
C THR A 118 -37.49 -2.19 -24.05
N LEU A 119 -37.91 -3.25 -23.36
CA LEU A 119 -37.07 -3.91 -22.34
C LEU A 119 -35.77 -4.46 -22.96
N PHE A 120 -35.86 -5.07 -24.16
CA PHE A 120 -34.69 -5.58 -24.87
C PHE A 120 -33.69 -4.46 -25.23
N ILE A 121 -34.19 -3.33 -25.77
CA ILE A 121 -33.34 -2.17 -26.14
C ILE A 121 -32.62 -1.62 -24.90
N PHE A 122 -33.36 -1.33 -23.82
CA PHE A 122 -32.74 -0.75 -22.62
C PHE A 122 -31.83 -1.72 -21.88
N SER A 123 -32.15 -3.02 -21.88
CA SER A 123 -31.27 -4.04 -21.32
C SER A 123 -29.96 -4.17 -22.09
N SER A 124 -30.03 -4.14 -23.42
CA SER A 124 -28.85 -4.17 -24.28
C SER A 124 -27.96 -2.95 -24.03
N LEU A 125 -28.56 -1.77 -23.95
CA LEU A 125 -27.86 -0.53 -23.58
C LEU A 125 -27.20 -0.64 -22.19
N GLY A 126 -27.94 -1.13 -21.21
CA GLY A 126 -27.44 -1.34 -19.84
C GLY A 126 -26.25 -2.31 -19.79
N ILE A 127 -26.29 -3.40 -20.54
CA ILE A 127 -25.18 -4.38 -20.64
C ILE A 127 -23.94 -3.71 -21.24
N VAL A 128 -24.09 -3.00 -22.36
CA VAL A 128 -22.97 -2.32 -23.04
C VAL A 128 -22.36 -1.25 -22.14
N MET A 129 -23.17 -0.38 -21.58
CA MET A 129 -22.71 0.68 -20.66
C MET A 129 -22.06 0.07 -19.41
N GLY A 130 -22.67 -0.95 -18.80
CA GLY A 130 -22.12 -1.65 -17.65
C GLY A 130 -20.77 -2.30 -17.94
N HIS A 131 -20.63 -2.92 -19.12
CA HIS A 131 -19.33 -3.47 -19.55
C HIS A 131 -18.26 -2.37 -19.68
N HIS A 132 -18.54 -1.27 -20.35
CA HIS A 132 -17.59 -0.18 -20.52
C HIS A 132 -17.21 0.47 -19.19
N ILE A 133 -18.18 0.73 -18.33
CA ILE A 133 -17.93 1.34 -17.01
C ILE A 133 -17.11 0.39 -16.13
N ASN A 134 -17.44 -0.90 -16.09
CA ASN A 134 -16.71 -1.90 -15.30
C ASN A 134 -15.27 -2.09 -15.82
N LYS A 135 -15.09 -2.11 -17.16
CA LYS A 135 -13.75 -2.15 -17.77
C LYS A 135 -12.94 -0.91 -17.37
N SER A 136 -13.52 0.29 -17.47
CA SER A 136 -12.86 1.54 -17.09
C SER A 136 -12.51 1.58 -15.59
N ARG A 137 -13.38 1.09 -14.71
CA ARG A 137 -13.11 0.98 -13.26
C ARG A 137 -11.98 0.00 -12.97
N TYR A 138 -11.95 -1.15 -13.66
CA TYR A 138 -10.88 -2.15 -13.52
C TYR A 138 -9.53 -1.59 -13.95
N GLU A 139 -9.47 -0.92 -15.10
CA GLU A 139 -8.24 -0.30 -15.61
C GLU A 139 -7.74 0.81 -14.65
N ARG A 140 -8.62 1.68 -14.16
CA ARG A 140 -8.26 2.70 -13.15
C ARG A 140 -7.68 2.08 -11.89
N PHE A 141 -8.28 1.00 -11.38
CA PHE A 141 -7.77 0.30 -10.20
C PHE A 141 -6.38 -0.31 -10.47
N LYS A 142 -6.18 -0.90 -11.65
CA LYS A 142 -4.90 -1.45 -12.07
C LYS A 142 -3.81 -0.37 -12.14
N TYR A 143 -4.12 0.77 -12.80
CA TYR A 143 -3.19 1.90 -12.89
C TYR A 143 -2.87 2.52 -11.53
N SER A 144 -3.86 2.66 -10.65
CA SER A 144 -3.63 3.14 -9.28
C SER A 144 -2.66 2.25 -8.52
N ARG A 145 -2.84 0.94 -8.61
CA ARG A 145 -1.93 -0.04 -7.98
C ARG A 145 -0.52 -0.01 -8.57
N GLN A 146 -0.40 0.16 -9.87
CA GLN A 146 0.91 0.30 -10.52
C GLN A 146 1.61 1.60 -10.12
N ALA A 147 0.86 2.70 -10.05
CA ALA A 147 1.38 3.99 -9.61
C ALA A 147 1.85 3.95 -8.15
N GLU A 148 1.07 3.34 -7.25
CA GLU A 148 1.48 3.14 -5.85
C GLU A 148 2.77 2.32 -5.74
N LYS A 149 2.86 1.21 -6.48
CA LYS A 149 4.06 0.37 -6.49
C LYS A 149 5.28 1.11 -7.02
N LEU A 150 5.13 1.83 -8.13
CA LEU A 150 6.20 2.62 -8.72
C LEU A 150 6.66 3.76 -7.79
N ALA A 151 5.71 4.43 -7.12
CA ALA A 151 6.02 5.47 -6.14
C ALA A 151 6.81 4.91 -4.94
N GLU A 152 6.47 3.72 -4.46
CA GLU A 152 7.22 3.06 -3.38
C GLU A 152 8.62 2.64 -3.82
N GLU A 153 8.76 2.06 -5.03
CA GLU A 153 10.07 1.75 -5.63
C GLU A 153 10.92 3.01 -5.79
N GLN A 154 10.34 4.11 -6.32
CA GLN A 154 11.05 5.40 -6.44
C GLN A 154 11.45 5.96 -5.08
N LYS A 155 10.61 5.81 -4.05
CA LYS A 155 10.92 6.25 -2.69
C LYS A 155 12.07 5.43 -2.09
N GLN A 156 12.11 4.13 -2.34
CA GLN A 156 13.23 3.28 -1.92
C GLN A 156 14.53 3.71 -2.61
N TYR A 157 14.55 3.86 -3.94
CA TYR A 157 15.73 4.36 -4.66
C TYR A 157 16.18 5.75 -4.19
N ALA A 158 15.20 6.66 -3.94
CA ALA A 158 15.52 8.01 -3.48
C ALA A 158 16.09 8.08 -2.06
N ASN A 159 15.89 7.05 -1.23
CA ASN A 159 16.29 7.03 0.17
C ASN A 159 17.45 6.07 0.50
N HIS A 160 17.90 5.25 -0.46
CA HIS A 160 19.01 4.34 -0.26
C HIS A 160 20.25 4.76 -1.05
N ASP A 161 21.43 4.39 -0.56
CA ASP A 161 22.71 4.50 -1.24
C ASP A 161 22.89 3.30 -2.18
N GLU A 162 23.15 3.54 -3.45
CA GLU A 162 23.22 2.51 -4.49
C GLU A 162 24.35 1.50 -4.26
N LEU A 163 25.49 1.93 -3.71
CA LEU A 163 26.66 1.07 -3.49
C LEU A 163 26.46 0.15 -2.27
N THR A 164 25.99 0.73 -1.18
CA THR A 164 25.98 0.05 0.13
C THR A 164 24.61 -0.54 0.51
N GLY A 165 23.52 -0.04 -0.12
CA GLY A 165 22.15 -0.40 0.21
C GLY A 165 21.68 0.10 1.58
N LEU A 166 22.47 0.95 2.26
CA LEU A 166 22.05 1.66 3.47
C LEU A 166 21.13 2.83 3.12
N LEU A 167 20.50 3.42 4.14
CA LEU A 167 19.81 4.69 3.97
C LEU A 167 20.83 5.77 3.59
N ASN A 168 20.46 6.64 2.65
CA ASN A 168 21.34 7.69 2.15
C ASN A 168 21.22 8.99 2.97
N ARG A 169 22.03 10.00 2.62
CA ARG A 169 22.05 11.32 3.25
C ARG A 169 20.67 12.00 3.25
N ARG A 170 19.87 11.82 2.19
CA ARG A 170 18.53 12.40 2.14
C ARG A 170 17.60 11.79 3.19
N ALA A 171 17.60 10.47 3.31
CA ALA A 171 16.84 9.78 4.33
C ALA A 171 17.26 10.18 5.75
N TYR A 172 18.56 10.37 5.97
CA TYR A 172 19.13 10.88 7.21
C TYR A 172 18.56 12.28 7.58
N ILE A 173 18.63 13.25 6.66
CA ILE A 173 18.11 14.61 6.89
C ILE A 173 16.63 14.57 7.26
N LEU A 174 15.81 13.85 6.47
CA LEU A 174 14.38 13.72 6.75
C LEU A 174 14.08 13.11 8.13
N LYS A 175 14.89 12.15 8.57
CA LYS A 175 14.73 11.53 9.89
C LYS A 175 15.12 12.47 11.02
N VAL A 176 16.22 13.19 10.88
CA VAL A 176 16.69 14.18 11.86
C VAL A 176 15.67 15.31 12.01
N ASP A 177 15.16 15.85 10.89
CA ASP A 177 14.12 16.89 10.91
C ASP A 177 12.85 16.40 11.65
N ALA A 178 12.43 15.17 11.39
CA ALA A 178 11.28 14.59 12.06
C ALA A 178 11.50 14.37 13.56
N LEU A 179 12.69 13.95 13.98
CA LEU A 179 13.06 13.78 15.38
C LEU A 179 13.13 15.13 16.12
N THR A 180 13.70 16.14 15.49
CA THR A 180 13.78 17.52 16.01
C THR A 180 12.39 18.12 16.19
N ALA A 181 11.52 17.97 15.19
CA ALA A 181 10.16 18.49 15.25
C ALA A 181 9.30 17.82 16.33
N SER A 182 9.48 16.52 16.55
CA SER A 182 8.72 15.74 17.55
C SER A 182 9.24 15.89 18.97
N LYS A 183 10.41 16.51 19.17
CA LYS A 183 11.20 16.48 20.42
C LYS A 183 11.21 15.04 21.00
N SER A 184 11.35 14.08 20.10
CA SER A 184 11.23 12.66 20.41
C SER A 184 12.39 12.22 21.28
N GLY A 185 12.05 11.51 22.32
CA GLY A 185 12.82 10.96 23.43
C GLY A 185 14.28 10.59 23.23
N ASP A 186 14.82 9.93 24.23
CA ASP A 186 16.22 9.53 24.29
C ASP A 186 16.57 8.53 23.18
N PHE A 187 17.65 8.82 22.47
CA PHE A 187 18.28 7.92 21.49
C PHE A 187 19.78 8.14 21.46
N TYR A 188 20.52 7.20 20.89
CA TYR A 188 21.96 7.33 20.67
C TYR A 188 22.26 7.67 19.22
N VAL A 189 23.27 8.51 19.03
CA VAL A 189 23.86 8.82 17.75
C VAL A 189 25.23 8.16 17.69
N VAL A 190 25.47 7.36 16.66
CA VAL A 190 26.81 6.84 16.35
C VAL A 190 27.28 7.46 15.06
N MET A 191 28.38 8.21 15.11
CA MET A 191 29.09 8.68 13.92
C MET A 191 30.23 7.73 13.63
N ALA A 192 30.40 7.33 12.38
CA ALA A 192 31.45 6.40 11.97
C ALA A 192 32.08 6.82 10.65
N ASP A 193 33.38 6.60 10.54
CA ASP A 193 34.17 7.00 9.37
C ASP A 193 35.14 5.86 9.00
N LEU A 194 35.12 5.47 7.73
CA LEU A 194 35.96 4.41 7.18
C LEU A 194 37.41 4.87 7.05
N ASN A 195 38.33 4.20 7.74
CA ASN A 195 39.75 4.53 7.69
C ASN A 195 40.41 4.00 6.43
N GLY A 196 41.26 4.82 5.82
CA GLY A 196 42.14 4.42 4.74
C GLY A 196 41.49 4.24 3.37
N LEU A 197 40.25 4.69 3.16
CA LEU A 197 39.53 4.61 1.87
C LEU A 197 40.37 5.23 0.74
N LYS A 198 40.87 6.46 0.91
CA LYS A 198 41.69 7.13 -0.11
C LYS A 198 42.94 6.33 -0.47
N ARG A 199 43.62 5.74 0.51
CA ARG A 199 44.79 4.90 0.28
C ARG A 199 44.47 3.62 -0.49
N ALA A 200 43.34 2.99 -0.21
CA ALA A 200 42.89 1.81 -0.94
C ALA A 200 42.61 2.18 -2.41
N ASN A 201 41.93 3.28 -2.65
CA ASN A 201 41.67 3.81 -3.99
C ASN A 201 42.95 4.15 -4.75
N ASP A 202 43.88 4.88 -4.11
CA ASP A 202 45.09 5.34 -4.76
C ASP A 202 46.08 4.20 -5.06
N ASN A 203 46.14 3.14 -4.21
CA ASN A 203 47.11 2.06 -4.34
C ASN A 203 46.59 0.84 -5.09
N ILE A 204 45.29 0.54 -5.01
CA ILE A 204 44.70 -0.72 -5.53
C ILE A 204 43.66 -0.40 -6.61
N GLY A 205 42.93 0.73 -6.47
CA GLY A 205 41.88 1.16 -7.37
C GLY A 205 40.52 1.30 -6.67
N HIS A 206 39.54 1.87 -7.39
CA HIS A 206 38.21 2.17 -6.85
C HIS A 206 37.47 0.91 -6.37
N ASP A 207 37.67 -0.24 -7.01
CA ASP A 207 37.04 -1.50 -6.60
C ASP A 207 37.43 -1.90 -5.16
N ALA A 208 38.63 -1.58 -4.72
CA ALA A 208 39.08 -1.79 -3.33
C ALA A 208 38.41 -0.86 -2.35
N GLY A 209 38.18 0.38 -2.74
CA GLY A 209 37.39 1.35 -1.95
C GLY A 209 35.93 0.92 -1.84
N ASP A 210 35.34 0.46 -2.93
CA ASP A 210 33.96 -0.05 -2.95
C ASP A 210 33.82 -1.31 -2.07
N GLU A 211 34.79 -2.23 -2.11
CA GLU A 211 34.84 -3.39 -1.21
C GLU A 211 34.82 -2.96 0.26
N LEU A 212 35.63 -1.96 0.64
CA LEU A 212 35.67 -1.43 2.01
C LEU A 212 34.36 -0.76 2.43
N LEU A 213 33.75 0.04 1.55
CA LEU A 213 32.47 0.70 1.80
C LEU A 213 31.34 -0.32 2.00
N ILE A 214 31.26 -1.31 1.12
CA ILE A 214 30.27 -2.42 1.23
C ILE A 214 30.52 -3.23 2.50
N ALA A 215 31.77 -3.51 2.84
CA ALA A 215 32.13 -4.23 4.06
C ALA A 215 31.72 -3.46 5.31
N THR A 216 31.96 -2.14 5.36
CA THR A 216 31.54 -1.26 6.46
C THR A 216 30.04 -1.31 6.64
N ALA A 217 29.30 -1.16 5.55
CA ALA A 217 27.84 -1.20 5.57
C ALA A 217 27.30 -2.55 6.10
N LYS A 218 27.86 -3.68 5.61
CA LYS A 218 27.49 -5.03 6.07
C LYS A 218 27.81 -5.25 7.54
N THR A 219 28.94 -4.72 8.00
CA THR A 219 29.37 -4.84 9.40
C THR A 219 28.46 -4.05 10.33
N LEU A 220 28.11 -2.82 9.95
CA LEU A 220 27.13 -2.00 10.68
C LEU A 220 25.76 -2.68 10.70
N LYS A 221 25.25 -3.14 9.55
CA LYS A 221 23.97 -3.88 9.51
C LYS A 221 23.99 -5.09 10.43
N LYS A 222 25.04 -5.90 10.40
CA LYS A 222 25.16 -7.09 11.26
C LYS A 222 25.21 -6.73 12.75
N ALA A 223 25.88 -5.63 13.11
CA ALA A 223 25.97 -5.17 14.49
C ALA A 223 24.61 -4.76 15.06
N PHE A 224 23.81 -4.07 14.27
CA PHE A 224 22.51 -3.51 14.67
C PHE A 224 21.29 -4.31 14.13
N GLU A 225 21.49 -5.52 13.57
CA GLU A 225 20.48 -6.30 12.85
C GLU A 225 19.14 -6.42 13.58
N VAL A 226 19.14 -6.81 14.86
CA VAL A 226 17.93 -6.99 15.66
C VAL A 226 17.14 -5.68 15.82
N TYR A 227 17.83 -4.57 15.90
CA TYR A 227 17.23 -3.25 16.12
C TYR A 227 16.82 -2.58 14.79
N ASP A 228 17.53 -2.87 13.69
CA ASP A 228 17.15 -2.43 12.33
C ASP A 228 15.83 -3.08 11.90
N GLU A 229 15.69 -4.40 12.09
CA GLU A 229 14.46 -5.14 11.80
C GLU A 229 13.26 -4.67 12.63
N THR A 230 13.47 -4.24 13.87
CA THR A 230 12.42 -3.75 14.76
C THR A 230 12.13 -2.25 14.60
N GLY A 231 12.89 -1.55 13.74
CA GLY A 231 12.77 -0.11 13.52
C GLY A 231 13.29 0.75 14.68
N ASN A 232 14.15 0.17 15.54
CA ASN A 232 14.82 0.85 16.63
C ASN A 232 16.26 1.28 16.28
N ALA A 233 16.80 0.86 15.14
CA ALA A 233 18.02 1.38 14.56
C ALA A 233 17.78 1.84 13.12
N TYR A 234 18.47 2.91 12.72
CA TYR A 234 18.49 3.41 11.34
C TYR A 234 19.93 3.66 10.96
N ILE A 235 20.41 3.01 9.92
CA ILE A 235 21.80 3.03 9.48
C ILE A 235 21.91 3.78 8.17
N TYR A 236 22.74 4.81 8.16
CA TYR A 236 22.90 5.74 7.04
C TYR A 236 24.33 5.77 6.53
N ARG A 237 24.48 5.99 5.21
CA ARG A 237 25.69 6.52 4.62
C ARG A 237 25.46 7.99 4.31
N THR A 238 26.14 8.87 5.04
CA THR A 238 25.93 10.33 5.00
C THR A 238 26.87 11.06 4.07
N GLY A 239 28.02 10.45 3.77
CA GLY A 239 29.08 10.99 2.91
C GLY A 239 29.86 9.91 2.19
N GLY A 240 31.01 10.25 1.62
CA GLY A 240 31.86 9.31 0.91
C GLY A 240 32.29 8.10 1.75
N ASP A 241 32.93 8.37 2.89
CA ASP A 241 33.42 7.43 3.90
C ASP A 241 32.69 7.52 5.24
N GLU A 242 31.67 8.39 5.35
CA GLU A 242 30.94 8.70 6.58
C GLU A 242 29.63 7.89 6.69
N PHE A 243 29.42 7.33 7.87
CA PHE A 243 28.21 6.59 8.23
C PHE A 243 27.64 7.14 9.54
N CYS A 244 26.33 6.99 9.69
CA CYS A 244 25.64 7.38 10.92
C CYS A 244 24.64 6.29 11.31
N VAL A 245 24.51 6.03 12.64
CA VAL A 245 23.43 5.21 13.17
C VAL A 245 22.63 6.03 14.18
N LEU A 246 21.32 6.04 14.01
CA LEU A 246 20.38 6.54 15.00
C LEU A 246 19.78 5.33 15.71
N PHE A 247 20.03 5.20 17.00
CA PHE A 247 19.69 4.02 17.77
C PHE A 247 18.77 4.37 18.95
N LYS A 248 17.63 3.69 19.03
CA LYS A 248 16.68 3.81 20.14
C LYS A 248 16.79 2.57 21.03
N GLY A 249 17.38 2.76 22.19
CA GLY A 249 17.62 1.70 23.17
C GLY A 249 18.32 2.27 24.40
N ASN A 250 18.81 1.38 25.25
CA ASN A 250 19.56 1.74 26.46
C ASN A 250 21.08 1.67 26.23
N TYR A 251 21.85 2.03 27.28
CA TYR A 251 23.31 2.08 27.21
C TYR A 251 23.94 0.69 27.01
N ASP A 252 23.41 -0.32 27.66
CA ASP A 252 23.98 -1.68 27.57
C ASP A 252 23.76 -2.25 26.16
N GLU A 253 22.59 -2.00 25.57
CA GLU A 253 22.24 -2.44 24.21
C GLU A 253 23.13 -1.79 23.14
N ILE A 254 23.38 -0.46 23.24
CA ILE A 254 24.27 0.20 22.28
C ILE A 254 25.70 -0.26 22.44
N THR A 255 26.16 -0.51 23.67
CA THR A 255 27.50 -1.03 23.96
C THR A 255 27.67 -2.43 23.35
N GLU A 256 26.69 -3.31 23.51
CA GLU A 256 26.70 -4.64 22.89
C GLU A 256 26.78 -4.56 21.36
N CYS A 257 26.04 -3.66 20.74
CA CYS A 257 26.11 -3.41 19.29
C CYS A 257 27.50 -2.95 18.86
N LEU A 258 28.11 -2.02 19.61
CA LEU A 258 29.44 -1.49 19.30
C LEU A 258 30.53 -2.56 19.48
N ASP A 259 30.44 -3.41 20.52
CA ASP A 259 31.32 -4.56 20.72
C ASP A 259 31.17 -5.60 19.58
N LYS A 260 29.94 -5.83 19.12
CA LYS A 260 29.67 -6.70 17.96
C LYS A 260 30.24 -6.10 16.68
N LEU A 261 30.15 -4.77 16.50
CA LEU A 261 30.75 -4.05 15.40
C LEU A 261 32.27 -4.27 15.38
N GLU A 262 32.94 -4.05 16.50
CA GLU A 262 34.40 -4.19 16.61
C GLU A 262 34.85 -5.64 16.35
N ARG A 263 34.20 -6.63 16.97
CA ARG A 263 34.48 -8.07 16.72
C ARG A 263 34.31 -8.44 15.25
N THR A 264 33.26 -7.92 14.60
CA THR A 264 32.99 -8.24 13.19
C THR A 264 34.02 -7.60 12.27
N MET A 265 34.45 -6.35 12.55
CA MET A 265 35.54 -5.69 11.83
C MET A 265 36.87 -6.43 11.96
N ASN A 266 37.24 -6.80 13.20
CA ASN A 266 38.50 -7.48 13.47
C ASN A 266 38.60 -8.86 12.79
N GLY A 267 37.46 -9.53 12.60
CA GLY A 267 37.38 -10.79 11.88
C GLY A 267 37.20 -10.68 10.37
N TRP A 268 37.08 -9.47 9.82
CA TRP A 268 36.82 -9.28 8.41
C TRP A 268 38.08 -9.38 7.56
N HIS A 269 37.98 -10.08 6.44
CA HIS A 269 39.02 -10.22 5.42
C HIS A 269 38.37 -10.11 4.04
N GLY A 270 38.78 -9.11 3.27
CA GLY A 270 38.32 -8.92 1.90
C GLY A 270 39.17 -9.63 0.85
N LYS A 271 38.77 -9.47 -0.39
CA LYS A 271 39.49 -10.00 -1.55
C LYS A 271 40.63 -9.11 -2.00
N LEU A 272 40.40 -7.81 -2.00
CA LEU A 272 41.35 -6.78 -2.45
C LEU A 272 42.04 -6.12 -1.25
N VAL A 273 41.33 -5.99 -0.13
CA VAL A 273 41.88 -5.37 1.09
C VAL A 273 41.77 -6.35 2.24
N SER A 274 42.88 -6.56 2.96
CA SER A 274 42.96 -7.59 4.02
C SER A 274 42.36 -7.19 5.34
N LYS A 275 42.13 -5.90 5.60
CA LYS A 275 41.63 -5.37 6.90
C LYS A 275 40.63 -4.27 6.71
N LEU A 276 39.58 -4.33 7.52
CA LEU A 276 38.59 -3.26 7.67
C LEU A 276 38.90 -2.46 8.95
N SER A 277 38.84 -1.15 8.86
CA SER A 277 39.00 -0.28 10.02
C SER A 277 38.03 0.91 9.93
N VAL A 278 37.27 1.09 10.96
CA VAL A 278 36.29 2.19 11.08
C VAL A 278 36.53 2.90 12.42
N SER A 279 36.61 4.20 12.41
CA SER A 279 36.62 5.02 13.63
C SER A 279 35.20 5.45 13.94
N TRP A 280 34.77 5.31 15.19
CA TRP A 280 33.42 5.73 15.59
C TRP A 280 33.41 6.49 16.91
N GLY A 281 32.35 7.27 17.10
CA GLY A 281 32.00 7.93 18.35
C GLY A 281 30.51 7.78 18.60
N VAL A 282 30.14 7.71 19.86
CA VAL A 282 28.74 7.54 20.29
C VAL A 282 28.38 8.62 21.33
N ALA A 283 27.19 9.19 21.19
CA ALA A 283 26.66 10.13 22.17
C ALA A 283 25.15 9.91 22.35
N LYS A 284 24.67 10.13 23.58
CA LYS A 284 23.25 10.10 23.90
C LYS A 284 22.61 11.44 23.57
N CYS A 285 21.52 11.40 22.84
CA CYS A 285 20.63 12.55 22.67
C CYS A 285 19.70 12.61 23.87
N GLU A 286 19.79 13.67 24.64
CA GLU A 286 18.94 13.90 25.80
C GLU A 286 18.03 15.10 25.54
N ASN A 287 16.77 14.99 25.97
CA ASN A 287 15.77 16.06 25.83
C ASN A 287 15.52 16.53 24.39
N GLY A 288 15.85 15.71 23.39
CA GLY A 288 15.68 16.07 21.98
C GLY A 288 16.73 17.04 21.43
N ASP A 289 17.83 17.28 22.15
CA ASP A 289 18.96 18.09 21.65
C ASP A 289 19.87 17.25 20.76
N ILE A 290 19.42 17.11 19.51
CA ILE A 290 20.08 16.33 18.47
C ILE A 290 21.43 16.93 18.11
N ASP A 291 21.52 18.25 17.99
CA ASP A 291 22.72 18.93 17.54
C ASP A 291 23.90 18.74 18.49
N THR A 292 23.65 18.80 19.80
CA THR A 292 24.67 18.53 20.81
C THR A 292 25.13 17.06 20.78
N ALA A 293 24.21 16.12 20.61
CA ALA A 293 24.57 14.70 20.50
C ALA A 293 25.40 14.41 19.25
N PHE A 294 25.06 15.01 18.11
CA PHE A 294 25.84 14.86 16.89
C PHE A 294 27.26 15.42 17.04
N LYS A 295 27.40 16.63 17.57
CA LYS A 295 28.74 17.26 17.80
C LYS A 295 29.58 16.39 18.74
N ALA A 296 28.99 15.84 19.80
CA ALA A 296 29.72 15.00 20.76
C ALA A 296 30.17 13.68 20.14
N ALA A 297 29.29 13.02 19.35
CA ALA A 297 29.61 11.79 18.64
C ALA A 297 30.72 12.02 17.58
N ASP A 298 30.59 13.10 16.80
CA ASP A 298 31.59 13.50 15.78
C ASP A 298 32.96 13.79 16.40
N GLN A 299 33.01 14.54 17.49
CA GLN A 299 34.26 14.82 18.20
C GLN A 299 34.91 13.52 18.71
N MET A 300 34.13 12.59 19.28
CA MET A 300 34.66 11.30 19.73
C MET A 300 35.18 10.46 18.57
N MET A 301 34.47 10.42 17.46
CA MET A 301 34.89 9.73 16.24
C MET A 301 36.21 10.33 15.71
N TYR A 302 36.32 11.65 15.67
CA TYR A 302 37.51 12.35 15.23
C TYR A 302 38.75 12.04 16.12
N ASP A 303 38.58 12.02 17.44
CA ASP A 303 39.62 11.67 18.38
C ASP A 303 40.11 10.21 18.21
N ASN A 304 39.16 9.28 17.97
CA ASN A 304 39.48 7.89 17.67
C ASN A 304 40.17 7.74 16.30
N LYS A 305 39.78 8.52 15.30
CA LYS A 305 40.45 8.56 13.99
C LYS A 305 41.87 9.08 14.10
N LYS A 306 42.11 10.07 14.94
CA LYS A 306 43.47 10.59 15.22
C LYS A 306 44.37 9.53 15.87
N LYS A 307 43.88 8.83 16.90
CA LYS A 307 44.58 7.71 17.55
C LYS A 307 44.95 6.59 16.56
N TYR A 308 44.02 6.25 15.65
CA TYR A 308 44.29 5.25 14.62
C TYR A 308 45.46 5.64 13.72
N TYR A 309 45.53 6.87 13.24
CA TYR A 309 46.66 7.34 12.39
C TYR A 309 47.98 7.43 13.15
N GLU A 310 47.99 7.87 14.41
CA GLU A 310 49.16 7.88 15.27
C GLU A 310 49.73 6.47 15.50
N GLN A 311 48.87 5.49 15.76
CA GLN A 311 49.26 4.09 16.01
C GLN A 311 49.70 3.35 14.73
N SER A 312 49.11 3.71 13.60
CA SER A 312 49.41 3.07 12.32
C SER A 312 50.67 3.56 11.65
N GLY A 313 51.31 4.63 12.16
CA GLY A 313 52.49 5.25 11.54
C GLY A 313 52.21 5.90 10.17
N ILE A 314 50.95 6.10 9.83
CA ILE A 314 50.49 6.61 8.54
C ILE A 314 50.29 8.13 8.68
N GLU A 315 51.07 8.93 7.97
CA GLU A 315 50.85 10.38 7.92
C GLU A 315 49.47 10.72 7.35
N ARG A 316 48.68 11.47 8.12
CA ARG A 316 47.44 12.05 7.68
C ARG A 316 47.77 13.17 6.66
N ARG A 317 47.66 12.89 5.35
CA ARG A 317 47.72 13.96 4.35
C ARG A 317 46.58 14.95 4.63
N ARG A 318 46.89 16.13 5.10
CA ARG A 318 45.94 17.25 5.23
C ARG A 318 45.41 17.54 3.83
N GLY A 319 44.08 17.38 3.65
CA GLY A 319 43.44 17.85 2.44
C GLY A 319 43.62 19.37 2.34
N VAL A 320 44.06 19.81 1.20
CA VAL A 320 44.11 21.23 0.80
C VAL A 320 42.70 21.63 0.41
#